data_8f1dad718579e90ff31bdd77ff82ba7e
#
_entry.id   8f1dad718579e90ff31bdd77ff82ba7e
#
_cell.length_a   1.000
_cell.length_b   1.000
_cell.length_c   1.000
_cell.angle_alpha   90.00
_cell.angle_beta   90.00
_cell.angle_gamma   90.00
#
_symmetry.space_group_name_H-M   'P 1'
#
loop_
_entity.id
_entity.type
_entity.pdbx_description
1 polymer ?
#
loop_
_entity_poly.entity_id
_entity_poly.type
_entity_poly.pdbx_seq_one_letter_code
_entity_poly.pdbx_strand_id
1 'polypeptide(L)'
;MQYPRICLCAMLACLFSCFGTVMGQETIDLKSLADSVRKANGKPNFLPLGMHFLELAKERKDTANISDAYAILANHYYELGDTDSLRLVTYEYMDWADRCHRNTDRYQAWRQYIQRMTEKGLQEEVMKETDLLC
;
A
#
# COMPACT_ATOMS: atom_id res chain seq x y z
N MET A 1 -9.80 -31.91 -39.00
CA MET A 1 -10.47 -30.80 -38.33
C MET A 1 -9.96 -30.47 -36.94
N GLN A 2 -9.10 -31.24 -36.34
CA GLN A 2 -8.46 -30.95 -35.06
C GLN A 2 -7.25 -30.04 -35.14
N TYR A 3 -6.56 -29.99 -36.30
CA TYR A 3 -5.33 -29.23 -36.48
C TYR A 3 -5.45 -27.72 -36.38
N PRO A 4 -6.54 -27.05 -36.85
CA PRO A 4 -6.65 -25.58 -36.70
C PRO A 4 -6.83 -25.13 -35.28
N ARG A 5 -7.42 -25.94 -34.42
CA ARG A 5 -7.62 -25.58 -33.00
C ARG A 5 -6.34 -25.68 -32.18
N ILE A 6 -5.50 -26.69 -32.50
CA ILE A 6 -4.19 -26.86 -31.84
C ILE A 6 -3.23 -25.73 -32.23
N CYS A 7 -3.24 -25.31 -33.48
CA CYS A 7 -2.45 -24.19 -33.96
C CYS A 7 -2.90 -22.86 -33.33
N LEU A 8 -4.20 -22.68 -33.13
CA LEU A 8 -4.73 -21.48 -32.49
C LEU A 8 -4.34 -21.38 -31.01
N CYS A 9 -4.40 -22.51 -30.29
CA CYS A 9 -3.94 -22.57 -28.91
C CYS A 9 -2.43 -22.35 -28.76
N ALA A 10 -1.64 -22.87 -29.69
CA ALA A 10 -0.19 -22.64 -29.72
C ALA A 10 0.15 -21.17 -30.02
N MET A 11 -0.56 -20.54 -30.95
CA MET A 11 -0.40 -19.11 -31.22
C MET A 11 -0.80 -18.23 -30.04
N LEU A 12 -1.90 -18.54 -29.36
CA LEU A 12 -2.32 -17.84 -28.16
C LEU A 12 -1.32 -18.00 -27.01
N ALA A 13 -0.76 -19.18 -26.83
CA ALA A 13 0.29 -19.41 -25.82
C ALA A 13 1.56 -18.63 -26.13
N CYS A 14 1.97 -18.56 -27.40
CA CYS A 14 3.12 -17.74 -27.83
C CYS A 14 2.89 -16.24 -27.63
N LEU A 15 1.69 -15.73 -27.90
CA LEU A 15 1.32 -14.34 -27.67
C LEU A 15 1.34 -14.00 -26.16
N PHE A 16 0.87 -14.90 -25.33
CA PHE A 16 0.90 -14.75 -23.88
C PHE A 16 2.33 -14.75 -23.32
N SER A 17 3.19 -15.58 -23.85
CA SER A 17 4.61 -15.63 -23.46
C SER A 17 5.36 -14.36 -23.87
N CYS A 18 5.11 -13.83 -25.08
CA CYS A 18 5.68 -12.56 -25.53
C CYS A 18 5.20 -11.38 -24.67
N PHE A 19 3.94 -11.36 -24.30
CA PHE A 19 3.38 -10.31 -23.45
C PHE A 19 3.98 -10.35 -22.03
N GLY A 20 4.15 -11.52 -21.45
CA GLY A 20 4.82 -11.71 -20.17
C GLY A 20 6.28 -11.25 -20.17
N THR A 21 6.99 -11.48 -21.28
CA THR A 21 8.39 -11.07 -21.43
C THR A 21 8.53 -9.55 -21.55
N VAL A 22 7.62 -8.89 -22.28
CA VAL A 22 7.59 -7.42 -22.41
C VAL A 22 7.27 -6.75 -21.07
N MET A 23 6.33 -7.29 -20.29
CA MET A 23 6.00 -6.80 -18.95
C MET A 23 7.17 -7.00 -17.97
N GLY A 24 7.97 -8.05 -18.12
CA GLY A 24 9.16 -8.29 -17.29
C GLY A 24 10.31 -7.30 -17.52
N GLN A 25 10.33 -6.59 -18.65
CA GLN A 25 11.37 -5.59 -18.97
C GLN A 25 11.07 -4.21 -18.41
N GLU A 26 9.81 -3.91 -18.08
CA GLU A 26 9.37 -2.66 -17.48
C GLU A 26 9.23 -2.76 -15.96
N THR A 27 10.17 -3.41 -15.30
CA THR A 27 10.15 -3.55 -13.85
C THR A 27 10.46 -2.21 -13.20
N ILE A 28 9.42 -1.58 -12.64
CA ILE A 28 9.58 -0.35 -11.88
C ILE A 28 10.37 -0.66 -10.61
N ASP A 29 11.45 0.09 -10.37
CA ASP A 29 12.22 0.02 -9.13
C ASP A 29 11.39 0.67 -8.00
N LEU A 30 11.10 -0.09 -6.95
CA LEU A 30 10.34 0.39 -5.80
C LEU A 30 11.03 1.55 -5.08
N LYS A 31 12.35 1.55 -5.03
CA LYS A 31 13.11 2.65 -4.43
C LYS A 31 12.90 3.95 -5.20
N SER A 32 13.01 3.91 -6.51
CA SER A 32 12.77 5.07 -7.38
C SER A 32 11.32 5.56 -7.27
N LEU A 33 10.37 4.63 -7.19
CA LEU A 33 8.96 4.98 -7.01
C LEU A 33 8.72 5.62 -5.64
N ALA A 34 9.30 5.10 -4.57
CA ALA A 34 9.23 5.69 -3.23
C ALA A 34 9.79 7.11 -3.22
N ASP A 35 10.92 7.36 -3.86
CA ASP A 35 11.50 8.69 -3.97
C ASP A 35 10.58 9.63 -4.75
N SER A 36 9.95 9.16 -5.82
CA SER A 36 8.97 9.93 -6.59
C SER A 36 7.74 10.29 -5.74
N VAL A 37 7.26 9.37 -4.92
CA VAL A 37 6.14 9.61 -3.99
C VAL A 37 6.52 10.71 -2.98
N ARG A 38 7.70 10.62 -2.37
CA ARG A 38 8.16 11.63 -1.41
C ARG A 38 8.31 13.02 -2.05
N LYS A 39 8.84 13.08 -3.28
CA LYS A 39 8.96 14.34 -4.04
C LYS A 39 7.61 14.92 -4.45
N ALA A 40 6.59 14.10 -4.58
CA ALA A 40 5.24 14.53 -4.90
C ALA A 40 4.45 15.04 -3.69
N ASN A 41 5.01 14.98 -2.49
CA ASN A 41 4.33 15.45 -1.28
C ASN A 41 3.82 16.89 -1.44
N GLY A 42 2.56 17.10 -1.09
CA GLY A 42 1.89 18.39 -1.27
C GLY A 42 1.41 18.69 -2.70
N LYS A 43 1.63 17.79 -3.65
CA LYS A 43 1.21 17.94 -5.05
C LYS A 43 -0.04 17.08 -5.34
N PRO A 44 -0.85 17.43 -6.36
CA PRO A 44 -2.07 16.68 -6.68
C PRO A 44 -1.83 15.22 -7.07
N ASN A 45 -0.66 14.88 -7.60
CA ASN A 45 -0.31 13.52 -8.01
C ASN A 45 0.24 12.64 -6.88
N PHE A 46 0.35 13.17 -5.66
CA PHE A 46 0.89 12.42 -4.51
C PHE A 46 0.07 11.15 -4.20
N LEU A 47 -1.24 11.31 -4.04
CA LEU A 47 -2.09 10.19 -3.62
C LEU A 47 -2.13 9.06 -4.65
N PRO A 48 -2.33 9.32 -5.96
CA PRO A 48 -2.25 8.26 -6.98
C PRO A 48 -0.89 7.53 -6.98
N LEU A 49 0.22 8.25 -6.84
CA LEU A 49 1.56 7.67 -6.77
C LEU A 49 1.76 6.85 -5.50
N GLY A 50 1.31 7.34 -4.36
CA GLY A 50 1.41 6.63 -3.07
C GLY A 50 0.61 5.33 -3.08
N MET A 51 -0.61 5.36 -3.63
CA MET A 51 -1.43 4.17 -3.78
C MET A 51 -0.80 3.16 -4.74
N HIS A 52 -0.25 3.61 -5.85
CA HIS A 52 0.46 2.76 -6.79
C HIS A 52 1.68 2.10 -6.15
N PHE A 53 2.46 2.86 -5.38
CA PHE A 53 3.59 2.34 -4.63
C PHE A 53 3.16 1.23 -3.65
N LEU A 54 2.10 1.45 -2.90
CA LEU A 54 1.55 0.45 -1.98
C LEU A 54 1.14 -0.84 -2.71
N GLU A 55 0.37 -0.72 -3.80
CA GLU A 55 -0.11 -1.87 -4.55
C GLU A 55 1.06 -2.67 -5.16
N LEU A 56 2.04 -1.98 -5.74
CA LEU A 56 3.20 -2.63 -6.33
C LEU A 56 4.07 -3.33 -5.27
N ALA A 57 4.23 -2.71 -4.10
CA ALA A 57 4.93 -3.33 -2.98
C ALA A 57 4.21 -4.59 -2.49
N LYS A 58 2.87 -4.57 -2.43
CA LYS A 58 2.04 -5.73 -2.08
C LYS A 58 2.19 -6.86 -3.11
N GLU A 59 2.13 -6.54 -4.40
CA GLU A 59 2.32 -7.52 -5.47
C GLU A 59 3.67 -8.23 -5.37
N ARG A 60 4.71 -7.49 -5.03
CA ARG A 60 6.07 -8.02 -4.88
C ARG A 60 6.35 -8.62 -3.51
N LYS A 61 5.38 -8.56 -2.60
CA LYS A 61 5.52 -9.03 -1.21
C LYS A 61 6.73 -8.42 -0.50
N ASP A 62 7.05 -7.17 -0.83
CA ASP A 62 8.15 -6.42 -0.23
C ASP A 62 7.67 -5.74 1.06
N THR A 63 7.84 -6.44 2.18
CA THR A 63 7.30 -6.03 3.48
C THR A 63 7.85 -4.68 3.96
N ALA A 64 9.11 -4.39 3.71
CA ALA A 64 9.72 -3.10 4.07
C ALA A 64 9.06 -1.95 3.31
N ASN A 65 8.86 -2.09 2.00
CA ASN A 65 8.21 -1.08 1.19
C ASN A 65 6.70 -0.97 1.44
N ILE A 66 6.03 -2.06 1.82
CA ILE A 66 4.62 -2.02 2.27
C ILE A 66 4.49 -1.17 3.53
N SER A 67 5.33 -1.40 4.53
CA SER A 67 5.39 -0.59 5.76
C SER A 67 5.64 0.88 5.46
N ASP A 68 6.61 1.18 4.61
CA ASP A 68 6.94 2.56 4.19
C ASP A 68 5.76 3.22 3.49
N ALA A 69 5.08 2.51 2.59
CA ALA A 69 3.93 3.03 1.87
C ALA A 69 2.79 3.41 2.83
N TYR A 70 2.47 2.57 3.77
CA TYR A 70 1.46 2.88 4.80
C TYR A 70 1.86 4.08 5.65
N ALA A 71 3.13 4.17 6.06
CA ALA A 71 3.62 5.30 6.84
C ALA A 71 3.53 6.63 6.06
N ILE A 72 3.88 6.61 4.78
CA ILE A 72 3.79 7.78 3.89
C ILE A 72 2.34 8.23 3.74
N LEU A 73 1.41 7.31 3.48
CA LEU A 73 -0.01 7.61 3.33
C LEU A 73 -0.62 8.14 4.64
N ALA A 74 -0.30 7.51 5.77
CA ALA A 74 -0.77 7.97 7.08
C ALA A 74 -0.28 9.40 7.39
N ASN A 75 0.98 9.69 7.11
CA ASN A 75 1.52 11.03 7.30
C ASN A 75 0.81 12.07 6.42
N HIS A 76 0.54 11.73 5.18
CA HIS A 76 -0.20 12.60 4.26
C HIS A 76 -1.58 12.97 4.81
N TYR A 77 -2.36 11.99 5.25
CA TYR A 77 -3.68 12.26 5.83
C TYR A 77 -3.61 13.04 7.14
N TYR A 78 -2.58 12.78 7.95
CA TYR A 78 -2.34 13.56 9.17
C TYR A 78 -2.06 15.04 8.84
N GLU A 79 -1.22 15.33 7.87
CA GLU A 79 -0.89 16.69 7.45
C GLU A 79 -2.10 17.43 6.88
N LEU A 80 -2.98 16.73 6.15
CA LEU A 80 -4.22 17.29 5.63
C LEU A 80 -5.28 17.52 6.71
N GLY A 81 -5.12 16.94 7.89
CA GLY A 81 -6.15 16.96 8.93
C GLY A 81 -7.33 16.03 8.65
N ASP A 82 -7.17 15.11 7.67
CA ASP A 82 -8.19 14.10 7.34
C ASP A 82 -8.08 12.91 8.29
N THR A 83 -8.70 13.03 9.45
CA THR A 83 -8.64 12.02 10.51
C THR A 83 -9.38 10.74 10.16
N ASP A 84 -10.43 10.81 9.35
CA ASP A 84 -11.16 9.63 8.90
C ASP A 84 -10.30 8.74 7.98
N SER A 85 -9.63 9.34 7.00
CA SER A 85 -8.71 8.61 6.13
C SER A 85 -7.47 8.12 6.89
N LEU A 86 -6.97 8.91 7.84
CA LEU A 86 -5.89 8.46 8.73
C LEU A 86 -6.27 7.21 9.52
N ARG A 87 -7.48 7.16 10.04
CA ARG A 87 -8.02 5.99 10.75
C ARG A 87 -8.10 4.78 9.83
N LEU A 88 -8.68 4.94 8.65
CA LEU A 88 -8.84 3.86 7.69
C LEU A 88 -7.50 3.27 7.24
N VAL A 89 -6.52 4.09 6.90
CA VAL A 89 -5.19 3.62 6.49
C VAL A 89 -4.46 2.94 7.63
N THR A 90 -4.65 3.40 8.85
CA THR A 90 -4.08 2.76 10.05
C THR A 90 -4.66 1.36 10.26
N TYR A 91 -5.98 1.21 10.16
CA TYR A 91 -6.63 -0.09 10.31
C TYR A 91 -6.24 -1.06 9.19
N GLU A 92 -6.12 -0.57 7.97
CA GLU A 92 -5.64 -1.38 6.84
C GLU A 92 -4.20 -1.86 7.08
N TYR A 93 -3.33 -0.98 7.58
CA TYR A 93 -1.96 -1.34 7.92
C TYR A 93 -1.91 -2.39 9.05
N MET A 94 -2.71 -2.21 10.09
CA MET A 94 -2.78 -3.19 11.20
C MET A 94 -3.30 -4.55 10.72
N ASP A 95 -4.33 -4.57 9.88
CA ASP A 95 -4.88 -5.80 9.32
C ASP A 95 -3.85 -6.53 8.43
N TRP A 96 -3.12 -5.80 7.59
CA TRP A 96 -2.03 -6.36 6.82
C TRP A 96 -0.94 -6.95 7.73
N ALA A 97 -0.54 -6.22 8.77
CA ALA A 97 0.47 -6.66 9.73
C ALA A 97 0.05 -7.94 10.47
N ASP A 98 -1.22 -8.02 10.86
CA ASP A 98 -1.78 -9.22 11.49
C ASP A 98 -1.74 -10.42 10.55
N ARG A 99 -2.17 -10.26 9.32
CA ARG A 99 -2.14 -11.34 8.31
C ARG A 99 -0.74 -11.84 8.00
N CYS A 100 0.26 -10.96 8.11
CA CYS A 100 1.66 -11.29 7.87
C CYS A 100 2.43 -11.64 9.14
N HIS A 101 1.76 -11.75 10.29
CA HIS A 101 2.36 -12.01 11.60
C HIS A 101 3.46 -11.01 11.99
N ARG A 102 3.27 -9.75 11.62
CA ARG A 102 4.21 -8.65 11.88
C ARG A 102 3.75 -7.82 13.07
N ASN A 103 3.87 -8.37 14.27
CA ASN A 103 3.38 -7.73 15.50
C ASN A 103 4.03 -6.36 15.76
N THR A 104 5.29 -6.18 15.40
CA THR A 104 6.00 -4.91 15.56
C THR A 104 5.37 -3.82 14.70
N ASP A 105 5.06 -4.13 13.44
CA ASP A 105 4.40 -3.18 12.54
C ASP A 105 3.00 -2.81 13.03
N ARG A 106 2.24 -3.80 13.51
CA ARG A 106 0.92 -3.57 14.08
C ARG A 106 0.98 -2.62 15.27
N TYR A 107 1.91 -2.86 16.18
CA TYR A 107 2.13 -2.00 17.34
C TYR A 107 2.54 -0.58 16.95
N GLN A 108 3.47 -0.46 16.00
CA GLN A 108 3.93 0.83 15.51
C GLN A 108 2.81 1.63 14.85
N ALA A 109 1.99 0.99 14.02
CA ALA A 109 0.86 1.62 13.36
C ALA A 109 -0.13 2.21 14.39
N TRP A 110 -0.50 1.43 15.39
CA TRP A 110 -1.43 1.85 16.44
C TRP A 110 -0.84 2.96 17.31
N ARG A 111 0.40 2.82 17.74
CA ARG A 111 1.09 3.81 18.55
C ARG A 111 1.19 5.16 17.85
N GLN A 112 1.57 5.17 16.57
CA GLN A 112 1.66 6.40 15.79
C GLN A 112 0.29 7.04 15.58
N TYR A 113 -0.73 6.25 15.37
CA TYR A 113 -2.11 6.74 15.26
C TYR A 113 -2.57 7.43 16.55
N ILE A 114 -2.40 6.79 17.70
CA ILE A 114 -2.72 7.37 19.01
C ILE A 114 -1.99 8.70 19.20
N GLN A 115 -0.70 8.73 18.93
CA GLN A 115 0.10 9.95 19.09
C GLN A 115 -0.45 11.08 18.20
N ARG A 116 -0.68 10.82 16.93
CA ARG A 116 -1.19 11.81 15.97
C ARG A 116 -2.57 12.33 16.35
N MET A 117 -3.47 11.47 16.80
CA MET A 117 -4.80 11.86 17.26
C MET A 117 -4.73 12.68 18.54
N THR A 118 -3.84 12.31 19.45
CA THR A 118 -3.58 13.07 20.67
C THR A 118 -3.06 14.49 20.38
N GLU A 119 -2.14 14.62 19.45
CA GLU A 119 -1.60 15.91 19.02
C GLU A 119 -2.69 16.82 18.41
N LYS A 120 -3.74 16.24 17.85
CA LYS A 120 -4.91 16.95 17.33
C LYS A 120 -6.00 17.20 18.39
N GLY A 121 -5.79 16.77 19.62
CA GLY A 121 -6.77 16.95 20.70
C GLY A 121 -7.94 15.96 20.66
N LEU A 122 -7.80 14.84 19.98
CA LEU A 122 -8.84 13.83 19.77
C LEU A 122 -8.68 12.59 20.67
N GLN A 123 -8.15 12.78 21.88
CA GLN A 123 -7.89 11.69 22.83
C GLN A 123 -9.14 10.88 23.17
N GLU A 124 -10.29 11.54 23.33
CA GLU A 124 -11.54 10.86 23.71
C GLU A 124 -12.01 9.90 22.61
N GLU A 125 -11.82 10.27 21.34
CA GLU A 125 -12.17 9.42 20.20
C GLU A 125 -11.29 8.16 20.17
N VAL A 126 -9.99 8.33 20.40
CA VAL A 126 -9.04 7.21 20.47
C VAL A 126 -9.35 6.27 21.62
N MET A 127 -9.72 6.80 22.78
CA MET A 127 -10.09 5.98 23.94
C MET A 127 -11.31 5.11 23.63
N LYS A 128 -12.32 5.67 22.97
CA LYS A 128 -13.50 4.91 22.53
C LYS A 128 -13.13 3.80 21.54
N GLU A 129 -12.24 4.08 20.61
CA GLU A 129 -11.75 3.08 19.66
C GLU A 129 -10.96 1.96 20.36
N THR A 130 -10.14 2.31 21.33
CA THR A 130 -9.37 1.34 22.11
C THR A 130 -10.29 0.37 22.86
N ASP A 131 -11.37 0.88 23.46
CA ASP A 131 -12.36 0.05 24.15
C ASP A 131 -13.08 -0.91 23.20
N LEU A 132 -13.27 -0.54 21.94
CA LEU A 132 -13.88 -1.39 20.92
C LEU A 132 -12.93 -2.49 20.41
N LEU A 133 -11.62 -2.27 20.49
CA LEU A 133 -10.58 -3.20 20.00
C LEU A 133 -10.11 -4.18 21.09
N CYS A 134 -10.39 -3.89 22.33
CA CYS A 134 -10.14 -4.76 23.48
C CYS A 134 -11.39 -5.56 23.80
#